data_6e8f01ec027502ae23be68b8ba180f92
#
_entry.id   6e8f01ec027502ae23be68b8ba180f92
#
_cell.length_a   1.000
_cell.length_b   1.000
_cell.length_c   1.000
_cell.angle_alpha   90.00
_cell.angle_beta   90.00
_cell.angle_gamma   90.00
#
_symmetry.space_group_name_H-M   'P 1'
#
loop_
_entity.id
_entity.type
_entity.pdbx_description
1 polymer ?
#
loop_
_entity_poly.entity_id
_entity_poly.type
_entity_poly.pdbx_seq_one_letter_code
_entity_poly.pdbx_strand_id
1 'polypeptide(L)'
;MAEITLLQAVDRLFDLLEQRKVDYLLVGGIALLQYVDGRNTEDIDLIVAVSALERLPEVQIGRRDEFFAQGQMEGLRIDFLLTRNRLFQHVQRQHATKQAFADRMFPCATVEGLLLLKLYALPSLYRQGDFQRVALYEGDIAMLLERYEPDATLLLSELSGYLSETDLKSVQEIVAEISSRIERFRRRSAK
;
A
#
# COMPACT_ATOMS: atom_id res chain seq x y z
N MET A 1 32.48 -12.83 3.71
CA MET A 1 31.59 -11.83 3.04
C MET A 1 30.91 -11.08 4.13
N ALA A 2 30.95 -9.74 4.14
CA ALA A 2 30.21 -8.97 5.13
C ALA A 2 28.69 -9.22 4.93
N GLU A 3 28.00 -9.51 6.01
CA GLU A 3 26.56 -9.69 6.03
C GLU A 3 25.90 -8.32 5.72
N ILE A 4 25.19 -8.21 4.59
CA ILE A 4 24.52 -6.97 4.21
C ILE A 4 23.36 -6.76 5.18
N THR A 5 23.31 -5.61 5.81
CA THR A 5 22.19 -5.27 6.69
C THR A 5 20.92 -4.99 5.86
N LEU A 6 19.74 -5.18 6.48
CA LEU A 6 18.45 -4.91 5.83
C LEU A 6 18.38 -3.47 5.27
N LEU A 7 18.91 -2.49 6.01
CA LEU A 7 18.97 -1.09 5.55
C LEU A 7 19.83 -0.92 4.30
N GLN A 8 20.97 -1.60 4.23
CA GLN A 8 21.82 -1.57 3.03
C GLN A 8 21.14 -2.21 1.81
N ALA A 9 20.37 -3.29 2.03
CA ALA A 9 19.56 -3.89 0.96
C ALA A 9 18.46 -2.96 0.45
N VAL A 10 17.82 -2.21 1.35
CA VAL A 10 16.81 -1.17 1.02
C VAL A 10 17.45 -0.05 0.18
N ASP A 11 18.56 0.51 0.64
CA ASP A 11 19.28 1.57 -0.09
C ASP A 11 19.70 1.09 -1.49
N ARG A 12 20.23 -0.12 -1.57
CA ARG A 12 20.62 -0.71 -2.85
C ARG A 12 19.45 -0.92 -3.80
N LEU A 13 18.29 -1.36 -3.30
CA LEU A 13 17.10 -1.49 -4.12
C LEU A 13 16.72 -0.14 -4.74
N PHE A 14 16.67 0.92 -3.94
CA PHE A 14 16.30 2.25 -4.43
C PHE A 14 17.35 2.83 -5.39
N ASP A 15 18.66 2.56 -5.16
CA ASP A 15 19.72 2.90 -6.11
C ASP A 15 19.51 2.24 -7.47
N LEU A 16 19.17 0.94 -7.48
CA LEU A 16 18.88 0.20 -8.71
C LEU A 16 17.66 0.76 -9.45
N LEU A 17 16.58 1.07 -8.72
CA LEU A 17 15.37 1.67 -9.29
C LEU A 17 15.68 3.00 -9.97
N GLU A 18 16.46 3.86 -9.32
CA GLU A 18 16.85 5.17 -9.84
C GLU A 18 17.81 5.06 -11.02
N GLN A 19 18.91 4.32 -10.90
CA GLN A 19 19.92 4.13 -11.96
C GLN A 19 19.30 3.58 -13.24
N ARG A 20 18.34 2.67 -13.11
CA ARG A 20 17.64 2.02 -14.23
C ARG A 20 16.41 2.76 -14.68
N LYS A 21 16.13 3.91 -14.08
CA LYS A 21 14.96 4.74 -14.38
C LYS A 21 13.67 3.92 -14.37
N VAL A 22 13.52 3.06 -13.37
CA VAL A 22 12.29 2.32 -13.13
C VAL A 22 11.27 3.26 -12.55
N ASP A 23 10.12 3.39 -13.21
CA ASP A 23 8.99 4.12 -12.67
C ASP A 23 8.29 3.25 -11.62
N TYR A 24 8.24 3.73 -10.39
CA TYR A 24 7.64 3.03 -9.26
C TYR A 24 6.89 3.97 -8.33
N LEU A 25 6.00 3.42 -7.53
CA LEU A 25 5.37 4.11 -6.41
C LEU A 25 5.50 3.25 -5.16
N LEU A 26 6.08 3.82 -4.10
CA LEU A 26 6.15 3.18 -2.78
C LEU A 26 4.75 3.17 -2.16
N VAL A 27 4.30 2.00 -1.73
CA VAL A 27 2.98 1.78 -1.11
C VAL A 27 3.13 0.92 0.15
N GLY A 28 2.04 0.36 0.66
CA GLY A 28 2.06 -0.59 1.76
C GLY A 28 2.55 -0.03 3.10
N GLY A 29 3.22 -0.88 3.87
CA GLY A 29 3.60 -0.59 5.25
C GLY A 29 4.63 0.53 5.38
N ILE A 30 5.67 0.55 4.55
CA ILE A 30 6.71 1.60 4.57
C ILE A 30 6.11 2.97 4.20
N ALA A 31 5.27 3.02 3.16
CA ALA A 31 4.59 4.26 2.79
C ALA A 31 3.67 4.76 3.90
N LEU A 32 2.99 3.84 4.60
CA LEU A 32 2.10 4.17 5.71
C LEU A 32 2.82 4.85 6.87
N LEU A 33 4.09 4.49 7.15
CA LEU A 33 4.92 5.11 8.19
C LEU A 33 5.15 6.62 8.00
N GLN A 34 4.92 7.15 6.79
CA GLN A 34 4.95 8.59 6.53
C GLN A 34 3.75 9.32 7.14
N TYR A 35 2.69 8.59 7.43
CA TYR A 35 1.40 9.15 7.84
C TYR A 35 1.01 8.76 9.26
N VAL A 36 1.41 7.57 9.72
CA VAL A 36 1.04 7.05 11.05
C VAL A 36 2.23 6.40 11.75
N ASP A 37 2.27 6.53 13.06
CA ASP A 37 3.33 5.97 13.92
C ASP A 37 2.96 4.55 14.39
N GLY A 38 3.96 3.81 14.89
CA GLY A 38 3.74 2.54 15.60
C GLY A 38 3.49 1.34 14.69
N ARG A 39 3.68 1.47 13.39
CA ARG A 39 3.59 0.37 12.44
C ARG A 39 4.94 -0.33 12.31
N ASN A 40 4.96 -1.65 12.43
CA ASN A 40 6.13 -2.46 12.07
C ASN A 40 5.90 -3.10 10.71
N THR A 41 6.91 -3.03 9.83
CA THR A 41 6.89 -3.65 8.51
C THR A 41 8.30 -4.08 8.12
N GLU A 42 8.42 -5.24 7.51
CA GLU A 42 9.69 -5.84 7.08
C GLU A 42 9.77 -5.96 5.55
N ASP A 43 8.67 -5.64 4.86
CA ASP A 43 8.54 -5.78 3.43
C ASP A 43 8.47 -4.41 2.76
N ILE A 44 8.95 -4.33 1.53
CA ILE A 44 8.77 -3.18 0.65
C ILE A 44 7.71 -3.51 -0.37
N ASP A 45 6.68 -2.68 -0.43
CA ASP A 45 5.60 -2.78 -1.42
C ASP A 45 5.77 -1.70 -2.49
N LEU A 46 5.85 -2.10 -3.76
CA LEU A 46 6.02 -1.20 -4.89
C LEU A 46 4.96 -1.42 -5.96
N ILE A 47 4.33 -0.35 -6.44
CA ILE A 47 3.60 -0.41 -7.71
C ILE A 47 4.59 -0.18 -8.83
N VAL A 48 4.63 -1.10 -9.81
CA VAL A 48 5.52 -1.04 -10.99
C VAL A 48 4.85 -1.61 -12.23
N ALA A 49 5.35 -1.23 -13.40
CA ALA A 49 5.01 -1.92 -14.66
C ALA A 49 5.63 -3.33 -14.70
N VAL A 50 4.97 -4.26 -15.40
CA VAL A 50 5.49 -5.63 -15.58
C VAL A 50 6.91 -5.65 -16.15
N SER A 51 7.20 -4.77 -17.11
CA SER A 51 8.52 -4.61 -17.72
C SER A 51 9.61 -4.13 -16.76
N ALA A 52 9.24 -3.57 -15.62
CA ALA A 52 10.19 -3.16 -14.59
C ALA A 52 10.91 -4.36 -13.95
N LEU A 53 10.22 -5.50 -13.82
CA LEU A 53 10.80 -6.71 -13.25
C LEU A 53 11.99 -7.24 -14.07
N GLU A 54 11.94 -7.10 -15.40
CA GLU A 54 13.04 -7.50 -16.29
C GLU A 54 14.27 -6.59 -16.15
N ARG A 55 14.06 -5.39 -15.61
CA ARG A 55 15.13 -4.40 -15.36
C ARG A 55 15.77 -4.56 -13.97
N LEU A 56 15.30 -5.50 -13.17
CA LEU A 56 15.76 -5.77 -11.80
C LEU A 56 16.23 -7.24 -11.66
N PRO A 57 17.24 -7.70 -12.42
CA PRO A 57 17.69 -9.09 -12.39
C PRO A 57 18.29 -9.51 -11.03
N GLU A 58 18.65 -8.56 -10.15
CA GLU A 58 19.12 -8.83 -8.79
C GLU A 58 17.98 -9.29 -7.87
N VAL A 59 16.74 -8.96 -8.21
CA VAL A 59 15.57 -9.40 -7.46
C VAL A 59 15.16 -10.78 -7.94
N GLN A 60 15.30 -11.77 -7.08
CA GLN A 60 14.85 -13.13 -7.35
C GLN A 60 13.33 -13.20 -7.19
N ILE A 61 12.61 -13.32 -8.31
CA ILE A 61 11.15 -13.46 -8.30
C ILE A 61 10.80 -14.91 -7.94
N GLY A 62 10.14 -15.10 -6.79
CA GLY A 62 9.71 -16.41 -6.30
C GLY A 62 8.30 -16.77 -6.74
N ARG A 63 7.35 -15.87 -6.56
CA ARG A 63 5.94 -16.05 -6.93
C ARG A 63 5.49 -14.89 -7.81
N ARG A 64 4.71 -15.22 -8.83
CA ARG A 64 4.12 -14.22 -9.72
C ARG A 64 2.78 -14.68 -10.25
N ASP A 65 1.81 -13.78 -10.29
CA ASP A 65 0.56 -13.92 -11.02
C ASP A 65 0.34 -12.73 -11.97
N GLU A 66 -0.88 -12.51 -12.41
CA GLU A 66 -1.22 -11.44 -13.35
C GLU A 66 -1.02 -10.04 -12.77
N PHE A 67 -1.29 -9.86 -11.47
CA PHE A 67 -1.35 -8.55 -10.79
C PHE A 67 -0.29 -8.36 -9.70
N PHE A 68 0.34 -9.45 -9.27
CA PHE A 68 1.31 -9.42 -8.17
C PHE A 68 2.55 -10.22 -8.51
N ALA A 69 3.69 -9.78 -7.97
CA ALA A 69 4.90 -10.57 -7.93
C ALA A 69 5.57 -10.40 -6.56
N GLN A 70 6.15 -11.46 -6.05
CA GLN A 70 6.94 -11.44 -4.83
C GLN A 70 8.39 -11.75 -5.17
N GLY A 71 9.29 -10.94 -4.67
CA GLY A 71 10.71 -11.10 -4.89
C GLY A 71 11.51 -10.97 -3.61
N GLN A 72 12.76 -11.34 -3.70
CA GLN A 72 13.73 -11.19 -2.64
C GLN A 72 15.07 -10.71 -3.19
N MET A 73 15.70 -9.77 -2.48
CA MET A 73 17.04 -9.29 -2.77
C MET A 73 17.79 -9.11 -1.45
N GLU A 74 18.90 -9.85 -1.27
CA GLU A 74 19.78 -9.72 -0.09
C GLU A 74 19.03 -9.80 1.25
N GLY A 75 18.06 -10.71 1.36
CA GLY A 75 17.22 -10.88 2.55
C GLY A 75 16.01 -9.94 2.64
N LEU A 76 15.96 -8.89 1.82
CA LEU A 76 14.84 -7.99 1.74
C LEU A 76 13.69 -8.61 0.93
N ARG A 77 12.49 -8.67 1.49
CA ARG A 77 11.27 -9.05 0.77
C ARG A 77 10.69 -7.85 0.06
N ILE A 78 10.27 -8.07 -1.20
CA ILE A 78 9.71 -7.04 -2.05
C ILE A 78 8.42 -7.57 -2.66
N ASP A 79 7.32 -6.89 -2.40
CA ASP A 79 6.01 -7.18 -2.99
C ASP A 79 5.73 -6.16 -4.11
N PHE A 80 5.54 -6.66 -5.31
CA PHE A 80 5.24 -5.85 -6.49
C PHE A 80 3.74 -5.92 -6.82
N LEU A 81 3.09 -4.77 -6.86
CA LEU A 81 1.75 -4.57 -7.38
C LEU A 81 1.89 -4.12 -8.83
N LEU A 82 1.43 -4.94 -9.76
CA LEU A 82 1.69 -4.72 -11.19
C LEU A 82 0.62 -3.81 -11.81
N THR A 83 1.03 -2.79 -12.55
CA THR A 83 0.12 -1.82 -13.20
C THR A 83 -0.78 -2.42 -14.29
N ARG A 84 -0.71 -3.72 -14.53
CA ARG A 84 -1.72 -4.46 -15.28
C ARG A 84 -3.09 -4.41 -14.56
N ASN A 85 -3.11 -4.35 -13.23
CA ASN A 85 -4.32 -4.02 -12.47
C ASN A 85 -4.63 -2.53 -12.65
N ARG A 86 -5.86 -2.25 -13.09
CA ARG A 86 -6.31 -0.88 -13.41
C ARG A 86 -6.28 0.05 -12.20
N LEU A 87 -6.63 -0.44 -11.01
CA LEU A 87 -6.55 0.38 -9.79
C LEU A 87 -5.11 0.70 -9.44
N PHE A 88 -4.18 -0.26 -9.51
CA PHE A 88 -2.77 0.00 -9.19
C PHE A 88 -2.18 1.04 -10.14
N GLN A 89 -2.49 0.94 -11.43
CA GLN A 89 -2.09 1.95 -12.41
C GLN A 89 -2.70 3.34 -12.11
N HIS A 90 -3.96 3.37 -11.70
CA HIS A 90 -4.65 4.60 -11.33
C HIS A 90 -4.00 5.26 -10.10
N VAL A 91 -3.76 4.48 -9.03
CA VAL A 91 -3.08 4.97 -7.82
C VAL A 91 -1.69 5.51 -8.15
N GLN A 92 -0.90 4.81 -8.97
CA GLN A 92 0.43 5.28 -9.37
C GLN A 92 0.37 6.64 -10.09
N ARG A 93 -0.67 6.89 -10.90
CA ARG A 93 -0.78 8.10 -11.71
C ARG A 93 -1.43 9.28 -10.99
N GLN A 94 -2.42 9.03 -10.13
CA GLN A 94 -3.26 10.07 -9.54
C GLN A 94 -2.99 10.31 -8.06
N HIS A 95 -2.44 9.32 -7.36
CA HIS A 95 -2.24 9.35 -5.90
C HIS A 95 -0.76 9.24 -5.53
N ALA A 96 0.13 9.80 -6.35
CA ALA A 96 1.55 9.87 -6.06
C ALA A 96 1.94 11.23 -5.48
N THR A 97 2.78 11.21 -4.46
CA THR A 97 3.45 12.38 -3.88
C THR A 97 4.92 12.07 -3.67
N LYS A 98 5.72 13.08 -3.33
CA LYS A 98 7.12 12.87 -2.94
C LYS A 98 7.24 12.98 -1.42
N GLN A 99 7.81 11.97 -0.80
CA GLN A 99 8.08 11.94 0.63
C GLN A 99 9.57 11.82 0.89
N ALA A 100 10.05 12.54 1.92
CA ALA A 100 11.43 12.45 2.36
C ALA A 100 11.59 11.24 3.30
N PHE A 101 12.58 10.40 3.03
CA PHE A 101 12.99 9.31 3.90
C PHE A 101 14.51 9.39 4.06
N ALA A 102 15.00 9.66 5.26
CA ALA A 102 16.40 10.03 5.49
C ALA A 102 16.82 11.17 4.53
N ASP A 103 17.85 10.97 3.75
CA ASP A 103 18.43 11.98 2.83
C ASP A 103 17.87 11.87 1.39
N ARG A 104 16.81 11.10 1.17
CA ARG A 104 16.25 10.84 -0.17
C ARG A 104 14.78 11.21 -0.27
N MET A 105 14.36 11.55 -1.50
CA MET A 105 12.96 11.76 -1.85
C MET A 105 12.45 10.57 -2.65
N PHE A 106 11.37 9.95 -2.18
CA PHE A 106 10.74 8.80 -2.85
C PHE A 106 9.36 9.16 -3.38
N PRO A 107 8.97 8.65 -4.57
CA PRO A 107 7.58 8.64 -4.99
C PRO A 107 6.80 7.69 -4.07
N CYS A 108 5.82 8.23 -3.36
CA CYS A 108 5.06 7.54 -2.33
C CYS A 108 3.56 7.78 -2.56
N ALA A 109 2.72 6.79 -2.23
CA ALA A 109 1.28 6.96 -2.32
C ALA A 109 0.79 8.00 -1.30
N THR A 110 -0.22 8.79 -1.69
CA THR A 110 -0.95 9.68 -0.78
C THR A 110 -1.80 8.86 0.21
N VAL A 111 -2.37 9.53 1.20
CA VAL A 111 -3.32 8.92 2.15
C VAL A 111 -4.48 8.25 1.41
N GLU A 112 -5.06 8.94 0.43
CA GLU A 112 -6.15 8.43 -0.41
C GLU A 112 -5.70 7.21 -1.21
N GLY A 113 -4.52 7.24 -1.81
CA GLY A 113 -3.96 6.12 -2.55
C GLY A 113 -3.77 4.87 -1.68
N LEU A 114 -3.27 5.03 -0.44
CA LEU A 114 -3.15 3.94 0.52
C LEU A 114 -4.51 3.39 0.95
N LEU A 115 -5.50 4.27 1.17
CA LEU A 115 -6.87 3.87 1.51
C LEU A 115 -7.50 3.08 0.36
N LEU A 116 -7.40 3.57 -0.89
CA LEU A 116 -7.92 2.88 -2.06
C LEU A 116 -7.37 1.46 -2.19
N LEU A 117 -6.06 1.28 -2.03
CA LEU A 117 -5.42 -0.04 -2.11
C LEU A 117 -5.89 -0.99 -1.01
N LYS A 118 -6.01 -0.50 0.24
CA LYS A 118 -6.45 -1.32 1.37
C LYS A 118 -7.92 -1.69 1.28
N LEU A 119 -8.78 -0.74 0.94
CA LEU A 119 -10.22 -0.96 0.76
C LEU A 119 -10.49 -1.92 -0.41
N TYR A 120 -9.74 -1.81 -1.50
CA TYR A 120 -9.82 -2.72 -2.65
C TYR A 120 -9.47 -4.17 -2.29
N ALA A 121 -8.50 -4.37 -1.40
CA ALA A 121 -8.06 -5.71 -1.01
C ALA A 121 -9.00 -6.42 -0.03
N LEU A 122 -9.73 -5.68 0.82
CA LEU A 122 -10.54 -6.24 1.91
C LEU A 122 -11.52 -7.34 1.46
N PRO A 123 -12.35 -7.16 0.41
CA PRO A 123 -13.30 -8.20 0.02
C PRO A 123 -12.62 -9.53 -0.33
N SER A 124 -11.46 -9.46 -0.98
CA SER A 124 -10.69 -10.66 -1.31
C SER A 124 -10.10 -11.33 -0.07
N LEU A 125 -9.57 -10.55 0.87
CA LEU A 125 -9.02 -11.06 2.13
C LEU A 125 -10.09 -11.74 2.98
N TYR A 126 -11.28 -11.18 3.05
CA TYR A 126 -12.43 -11.80 3.71
C TYR A 126 -12.81 -13.14 3.08
N ARG A 127 -12.90 -13.22 1.74
CA ARG A 127 -13.18 -14.48 1.03
C ARG A 127 -12.12 -15.55 1.24
N GLN A 128 -10.86 -15.15 1.44
CA GLN A 128 -9.74 -16.06 1.70
C GLN A 128 -9.67 -16.49 3.18
N GLY A 129 -10.43 -15.86 4.06
CA GLY A 129 -10.37 -16.11 5.51
C GLY A 129 -9.07 -15.60 6.14
N ASP A 130 -8.37 -14.67 5.50
CA ASP A 130 -7.14 -14.05 6.04
C ASP A 130 -7.50 -12.94 7.05
N PHE A 131 -8.10 -13.36 8.17
CA PHE A 131 -8.56 -12.43 9.19
C PHE A 131 -7.43 -11.66 9.89
N GLN A 132 -6.21 -12.20 9.90
CA GLN A 132 -5.06 -11.48 10.43
C GLN A 132 -4.76 -10.24 9.57
N ARG A 133 -4.74 -10.40 8.25
CA ARG A 133 -4.51 -9.28 7.33
C ARG A 133 -5.72 -8.34 7.24
N VAL A 134 -6.94 -8.86 7.35
CA VAL A 134 -8.16 -8.04 7.47
C VAL A 134 -8.04 -7.09 8.66
N ALA A 135 -7.79 -7.61 9.87
CA ALA A 135 -7.68 -6.79 11.08
C ALA A 135 -6.58 -5.72 10.95
N LEU A 136 -5.47 -6.08 10.33
CA LEU A 136 -4.38 -5.18 10.04
C LEU A 136 -4.80 -4.03 9.12
N TYR A 137 -5.49 -4.34 8.02
CA TYR A 137 -5.94 -3.35 7.04
C TYR A 137 -7.03 -2.45 7.60
N GLU A 138 -8.00 -2.99 8.33
CA GLU A 138 -9.01 -2.18 9.01
C GLU A 138 -8.41 -1.25 10.05
N GLY A 139 -7.39 -1.70 10.79
CA GLY A 139 -6.64 -0.86 11.70
C GLY A 139 -5.93 0.30 11.00
N ASP A 140 -5.24 0.00 9.90
CA ASP A 140 -4.56 1.01 9.07
C ASP A 140 -5.56 2.03 8.49
N ILE A 141 -6.71 1.55 7.97
CA ILE A 141 -7.80 2.39 7.45
C ILE A 141 -8.34 3.30 8.57
N ALA A 142 -8.60 2.74 9.75
CA ALA A 142 -9.11 3.52 10.88
C ALA A 142 -8.15 4.65 11.29
N MET A 143 -6.84 4.37 11.36
CA MET A 143 -5.82 5.38 11.67
C MET A 143 -5.77 6.49 10.62
N LEU A 144 -5.82 6.14 9.33
CA LEU A 144 -5.79 7.12 8.25
C LEU A 144 -7.07 7.98 8.22
N LEU A 145 -8.25 7.36 8.36
CA LEU A 145 -9.54 8.07 8.42
C LEU A 145 -9.63 9.01 9.64
N GLU A 146 -9.13 8.56 10.78
CA GLU A 146 -9.16 9.35 12.03
C GLU A 146 -8.24 10.56 11.95
N ARG A 147 -7.02 10.40 11.42
CA ARG A 147 -5.99 11.45 11.44
C ARG A 147 -6.13 12.46 10.31
N TYR A 148 -6.54 12.03 9.10
CA TYR A 148 -6.53 12.87 7.90
C TYR A 148 -7.90 13.26 7.39
N GLU A 149 -8.96 12.61 7.87
CA GLU A 149 -10.36 12.93 7.54
C GLU A 149 -10.63 13.06 6.02
N PRO A 150 -10.12 12.14 5.18
CA PRO A 150 -10.37 12.23 3.74
C PRO A 150 -11.86 12.07 3.43
N ASP A 151 -12.29 12.61 2.30
CA ASP A 151 -13.68 12.45 1.86
C ASP A 151 -13.97 10.99 1.48
N ALA A 152 -14.62 10.26 2.39
CA ALA A 152 -14.99 8.86 2.19
C ALA A 152 -15.94 8.66 1.00
N THR A 153 -16.77 9.66 0.68
CA THR A 153 -17.70 9.58 -0.46
C THR A 153 -16.93 9.60 -1.77
N LEU A 154 -15.93 10.46 -1.89
CA LEU A 154 -15.05 10.51 -3.07
C LEU A 154 -14.26 9.23 -3.22
N LEU A 155 -13.68 8.70 -2.14
CA LEU A 155 -12.94 7.42 -2.16
C LEU A 155 -13.82 6.26 -2.63
N LEU A 156 -15.05 6.13 -2.12
CA LEU A 156 -15.98 5.08 -2.50
C LEU A 156 -16.47 5.25 -3.95
N SER A 157 -16.68 6.49 -4.39
CA SER A 157 -17.01 6.80 -5.78
C SER A 157 -15.88 6.37 -6.72
N GLU A 158 -14.64 6.63 -6.36
CA GLU A 158 -13.46 6.24 -7.14
C GLU A 158 -13.30 4.72 -7.20
N LEU A 159 -13.49 4.01 -6.07
CA LEU A 159 -13.46 2.54 -6.01
C LEU A 159 -14.56 1.87 -6.83
N SER A 160 -15.68 2.53 -7.06
CA SER A 160 -16.80 1.96 -7.83
C SER A 160 -16.42 1.55 -9.25
N GLY A 161 -15.38 2.15 -9.82
CA GLY A 161 -14.84 1.78 -11.15
C GLY A 161 -13.99 0.51 -11.17
N TYR A 162 -13.68 -0.07 -9.98
CA TYR A 162 -12.71 -1.15 -9.82
C TYR A 162 -13.23 -2.36 -9.05
N LEU A 163 -14.33 -2.23 -8.33
CA LEU A 163 -14.97 -3.30 -7.56
C LEU A 163 -16.29 -3.74 -8.19
N SER A 164 -16.70 -4.98 -7.91
CA SER A 164 -18.07 -5.40 -8.17
C SER A 164 -19.06 -4.65 -7.25
N GLU A 165 -20.33 -4.57 -7.63
CA GLU A 165 -21.36 -3.94 -6.79
C GLU A 165 -21.44 -4.57 -5.39
N THR A 166 -21.31 -5.90 -5.30
CA THR A 166 -21.31 -6.62 -4.03
C THR A 166 -20.10 -6.26 -3.17
N ASP A 167 -18.91 -6.23 -3.77
CA ASP A 167 -17.68 -5.88 -3.06
C ASP A 167 -17.69 -4.41 -2.63
N LEU A 168 -18.18 -3.52 -3.48
CA LEU A 168 -18.30 -2.10 -3.16
C LEU A 168 -19.26 -1.89 -1.97
N LYS A 169 -20.41 -2.58 -1.96
CA LYS A 169 -21.33 -2.52 -0.83
C LYS A 169 -20.70 -2.98 0.48
N SER A 170 -19.96 -4.10 0.44
CA SER A 170 -19.24 -4.59 1.62
C SER A 170 -18.21 -3.56 2.12
N VAL A 171 -17.48 -2.93 1.22
CA VAL A 171 -16.51 -1.87 1.58
C VAL A 171 -17.21 -0.64 2.16
N GLN A 172 -18.35 -0.25 1.62
CA GLN A 172 -19.17 0.85 2.16
C GLN A 172 -19.61 0.58 3.60
N GLU A 173 -20.06 -0.64 3.89
CA GLU A 173 -20.46 -1.08 5.24
C GLU A 173 -19.27 -1.01 6.22
N ILE A 174 -18.09 -1.50 5.82
CA ILE A 174 -16.86 -1.45 6.62
C ILE A 174 -16.45 0.00 6.92
N VAL A 175 -16.44 0.86 5.91
CA VAL A 175 -16.07 2.29 6.08
C VAL A 175 -17.05 2.98 7.02
N ALA A 176 -18.35 2.73 6.88
CA ALA A 176 -19.39 3.31 7.75
C ALA A 176 -19.22 2.84 9.21
N GLU A 177 -18.90 1.56 9.43
CA GLU A 177 -18.66 1.02 10.77
C GLU A 177 -17.40 1.63 11.41
N ILE A 178 -16.29 1.72 10.67
CA ILE A 178 -15.06 2.34 11.15
C ILE A 178 -15.30 3.81 11.50
N SER A 179 -15.96 4.57 10.63
CA SER A 179 -16.27 5.98 10.85
C SER A 179 -17.16 6.18 12.09
N SER A 180 -18.16 5.34 12.27
CA SER A 180 -19.02 5.36 13.48
C SER A 180 -18.23 5.06 14.76
N ARG A 181 -17.26 4.16 14.72
CA ARG A 181 -16.35 3.90 15.86
C ARG A 181 -15.50 5.12 16.18
N ILE A 182 -14.90 5.76 15.18
CA ILE A 182 -14.09 6.98 15.34
C ILE A 182 -14.91 8.09 15.99
N GLU A 183 -16.11 8.35 15.49
CA GLU A 183 -16.99 9.40 16.07
C GLU A 183 -17.37 9.12 17.53
N ARG A 184 -17.66 7.87 17.88
CA ARG A 184 -17.95 7.49 19.27
C ARG A 184 -16.78 7.75 20.20
N PHE A 185 -15.55 7.50 19.76
CA PHE A 185 -14.35 7.78 20.54
C PHE A 185 -14.12 9.29 20.71
N ARG A 186 -14.22 10.07 19.64
CA ARG A 186 -14.08 11.54 19.69
C ARG A 186 -15.05 12.19 20.67
N ARG A 187 -16.32 11.77 20.67
CA ARG A 187 -17.34 12.27 21.61
C ARG A 187 -17.05 11.93 23.09
N ARG A 188 -16.35 10.82 23.36
CA ARG A 188 -15.95 10.45 24.73
C ARG A 188 -14.71 11.20 25.21
N SER A 189 -13.77 11.49 24.33
CA SER A 189 -12.54 12.21 24.65
C SER A 189 -12.75 13.73 24.79
N ALA A 190 -13.91 14.25 24.32
CA ALA A 190 -14.29 15.65 24.44
C ALA A 190 -15.09 15.97 25.74
N LYS A 191 -15.33 14.97 26.61
CA LYS A 191 -15.94 15.11 27.94
C LYS A 191 -14.92 14.95 29.05
#